data_11a07a2a95b823338474de505265f562
#
_entry.id   11a07a2a95b823338474de505265f562
#
_cell.length_a   1.000
_cell.length_b   1.000
_cell.length_c   1.000
_cell.angle_alpha   90.00
_cell.angle_beta   90.00
_cell.angle_gamma   90.00
#
_symmetry.space_group_name_H-M   'P 1'
#
loop_
_entity.id
_entity.type
_entity.pdbx_description
1 polymer ?
#
loop_
_entity_poly.entity_id
_entity_poly.type
_entity_poly.pdbx_seq_one_letter_code
_entity_poly.pdbx_strand_id
1 'polypeptide(L)'
;TENDPVRCLLLEYIDGCQIDKGYLTLEGAGSLREQLEYLHSLDIAHGDLLPRNIMVSKDGRALLIDFSNAVLWPVSTTTRKKKEDFQEYLACEKGALELLLYRLQKLKRHEGLLFSKANSDEEAYGKLFIDWIDKNFEVRDVE
;
A
#
# COMPACT_ATOMS: atom_id res chain seq x y z
N THR A 1 31.84 9.21 -16.70
CA THR A 1 32.71 10.38 -16.96
C THR A 1 32.63 11.33 -15.79
N GLU A 2 33.72 11.98 -15.46
CA GLU A 2 33.84 12.91 -14.31
C GLU A 2 32.84 14.08 -14.30
N ASN A 3 32.04 14.23 -15.35
CA ASN A 3 31.08 15.33 -15.52
C ASN A 3 29.61 14.88 -15.55
N ASP A 4 29.30 13.64 -15.25
CA ASP A 4 27.90 13.22 -15.20
C ASP A 4 27.21 13.80 -13.94
N PRO A 5 26.07 14.48 -14.08
CA PRO A 5 25.40 15.09 -12.94
C PRO A 5 24.94 14.01 -11.96
N VAL A 6 25.34 14.14 -10.70
CA VAL A 6 24.85 13.30 -9.61
C VAL A 6 23.42 13.73 -9.29
N ARG A 7 22.48 12.81 -9.41
CA ARG A 7 21.11 13.04 -8.98
C ARG A 7 20.97 12.66 -7.51
N CYS A 8 20.54 13.60 -6.71
CA CYS A 8 20.29 13.39 -5.28
C CYS A 8 18.83 13.62 -4.96
N LEU A 9 18.29 12.78 -4.08
CA LEU A 9 16.97 12.95 -3.51
C LEU A 9 17.12 13.16 -1.99
N LEU A 10 16.62 14.26 -1.50
CA LEU A 10 16.59 14.56 -0.07
C LEU A 10 15.22 14.16 0.48
N LEU A 11 15.22 13.26 1.45
CA LEU A 11 14.01 12.74 2.07
C LEU A 11 14.01 13.03 3.56
N GLU A 12 12.81 13.13 4.14
CA GLU A 12 12.65 13.17 5.60
C GLU A 12 13.14 11.85 6.20
N TYR A 13 13.91 11.93 7.27
CA TYR A 13 14.28 10.77 8.06
C TYR A 13 13.12 10.34 8.96
N ILE A 14 12.72 9.08 8.86
CA ILE A 14 11.67 8.49 9.69
C ILE A 14 12.31 7.62 10.77
N ASP A 15 12.24 8.07 12.02
CA ASP A 15 12.67 7.26 13.16
C ASP A 15 11.59 6.21 13.50
N GLY A 16 11.76 5.03 12.97
CA GLY A 16 10.78 3.96 13.08
C GLY A 16 11.26 2.65 12.49
N CYS A 17 10.33 1.77 12.18
CA CYS A 17 10.60 0.47 11.57
C CYS A 17 9.57 0.15 10.49
N GLN A 18 9.89 -0.85 9.68
CA GLN A 18 8.91 -1.42 8.75
C GLN A 18 7.74 -2.02 9.51
N ILE A 19 6.56 -1.99 8.90
CA ILE A 19 5.30 -2.37 9.55
C ILE A 19 5.25 -3.83 10.03
N ASP A 20 6.01 -4.73 9.42
CA ASP A 20 6.12 -6.13 9.83
C ASP A 20 6.78 -6.30 11.21
N LYS A 21 7.56 -5.30 11.63
CA LYS A 21 8.28 -5.25 12.93
C LYS A 21 7.64 -4.29 13.93
N GLY A 22 6.66 -3.50 13.49
CA GLY A 22 6.03 -2.46 14.26
C GLY A 22 4.55 -2.66 14.52
N TYR A 23 4.00 -1.79 15.33
CA TYR A 23 2.57 -1.78 15.62
C TYR A 23 1.84 -0.83 14.68
N LEU A 24 0.85 -1.35 13.94
CA LEU A 24 -0.10 -0.51 13.25
C LEU A 24 -1.31 -0.26 14.15
N THR A 25 -1.55 1.01 14.46
CA THR A 25 -2.78 1.44 15.14
C THR A 25 -3.93 1.59 14.15
N LEU A 26 -5.17 1.65 14.65
CA LEU A 26 -6.34 1.96 13.81
C LEU A 26 -6.21 3.34 13.16
N GLU A 27 -5.66 4.30 13.89
CA GLU A 27 -5.37 5.64 13.37
C GLU A 27 -4.32 5.59 12.26
N GLY A 28 -3.25 4.82 12.45
CA GLY A 28 -2.24 4.59 11.41
C GLY A 28 -2.80 3.92 10.16
N ALA A 29 -3.69 2.96 10.31
CA ALA A 29 -4.39 2.34 9.18
C ALA A 29 -5.27 3.35 8.43
N GLY A 30 -6.00 4.19 9.17
CA GLY A 30 -6.77 5.30 8.60
C GLY A 30 -5.88 6.27 7.81
N SER A 31 -4.75 6.64 8.38
CA SER A 31 -3.76 7.53 7.73
C SER A 31 -3.20 6.93 6.42
N LEU A 32 -2.92 5.63 6.39
CA LEU A 32 -2.47 4.97 5.15
C LEU A 32 -3.55 5.01 4.05
N ARG A 33 -4.82 4.83 4.42
CA ARG A 33 -5.94 4.96 3.48
C ARG A 33 -6.03 6.37 2.90
N GLU A 34 -5.93 7.39 3.75
CA GLU A 34 -5.94 8.79 3.35
C GLU A 34 -4.77 9.14 2.43
N GLN A 35 -3.56 8.66 2.75
CA GLN A 35 -2.38 8.86 1.91
C GLN A 35 -2.56 8.25 0.51
N LEU A 36 -3.07 7.01 0.45
CA LEU A 36 -3.32 6.36 -0.83
C LEU A 36 -4.42 7.07 -1.62
N GLU A 37 -5.50 7.45 -0.96
CA GLU A 37 -6.59 8.19 -1.60
C GLU A 37 -6.13 9.55 -2.14
N TYR A 38 -5.25 10.22 -1.42
CA TYR A 38 -4.63 11.46 -1.89
C TYR A 38 -3.78 11.24 -3.15
N LEU A 39 -2.94 10.20 -3.18
CA LEU A 39 -2.18 9.83 -4.37
C LEU A 39 -3.09 9.54 -5.56
N HIS A 40 -4.14 8.74 -5.35
CA HIS A 40 -5.11 8.41 -6.38
C HIS A 40 -5.88 9.63 -6.91
N SER A 41 -6.14 10.62 -6.05
CA SER A 41 -6.76 11.88 -6.46
C SER A 41 -5.88 12.71 -7.39
N LEU A 42 -4.57 12.46 -7.38
CA LEU A 42 -3.58 13.07 -8.27
C LEU A 42 -3.26 12.19 -9.49
N ASP A 43 -4.05 11.16 -9.73
CA ASP A 43 -3.78 10.16 -10.77
C ASP A 43 -2.40 9.49 -10.62
N ILE A 44 -2.00 9.21 -9.39
CA ILE A 44 -0.76 8.52 -9.03
C ILE A 44 -1.10 7.22 -8.33
N ALA A 45 -0.60 6.10 -8.86
CA ALA A 45 -0.58 4.82 -8.16
C ALA A 45 0.77 4.62 -7.46
N HIS A 46 0.78 4.05 -6.27
CA HIS A 46 2.01 3.74 -5.55
C HIS A 46 2.83 2.66 -6.26
N GLY A 47 2.16 1.63 -6.75
CA GLY A 47 2.73 0.57 -7.58
C GLY A 47 3.43 -0.56 -6.83
N ASP A 48 3.64 -0.44 -5.52
CA ASP A 48 4.31 -1.49 -4.72
C ASP A 48 3.88 -1.44 -3.25
N LEU A 49 2.60 -1.70 -2.98
CA LEU A 49 2.03 -1.73 -1.64
C LEU A 49 2.35 -3.04 -0.91
N LEU A 50 3.58 -3.15 -0.45
CA LEU A 50 4.06 -4.29 0.34
C LEU A 50 4.49 -3.83 1.74
N PRO A 51 4.52 -4.73 2.74
CA PRO A 51 4.90 -4.37 4.11
C PRO A 51 6.23 -3.65 4.22
N ARG A 52 7.20 -3.98 3.36
CA ARG A 52 8.52 -3.33 3.32
C ARG A 52 8.46 -1.84 2.99
N ASN A 53 7.38 -1.41 2.30
CA ASN A 53 7.16 -0.04 1.83
C ASN A 53 6.21 0.75 2.73
N ILE A 54 5.98 0.26 3.94
CA ILE A 54 5.23 0.95 4.98
C ILE A 54 6.09 1.06 6.23
N MET A 55 6.28 2.28 6.69
CA MET A 55 7.00 2.59 7.92
C MET A 55 6.03 2.97 9.02
N VAL A 56 6.32 2.52 10.23
CA VAL A 56 5.68 3.00 11.46
C VAL A 56 6.73 3.72 12.28
N SER A 57 6.52 5.01 12.49
CA SER A 57 7.42 5.84 13.29
C SER A 57 7.21 5.62 14.78
N LYS A 58 8.20 5.99 15.59
CA LYS A 58 8.12 5.88 17.06
C LYS A 58 6.99 6.71 17.67
N ASP A 59 6.57 7.78 17.01
CA ASP A 59 5.42 8.60 17.41
C ASP A 59 4.06 8.05 16.91
N GLY A 60 4.06 6.86 16.31
CA GLY A 60 2.84 6.14 15.88
C GLY A 60 2.29 6.51 14.49
N ARG A 61 3.00 7.34 13.73
CA ARG A 61 2.62 7.63 12.34
C ARG A 61 2.88 6.42 11.45
N ALA A 62 1.95 6.09 10.57
CA ALA A 62 2.16 5.12 9.51
C ALA A 62 2.31 5.85 8.17
N LEU A 63 3.32 5.51 7.40
CA LEU A 63 3.74 6.23 6.20
C LEU A 63 4.01 5.26 5.05
N LEU A 64 3.48 5.59 3.88
CA LEU A 64 3.89 4.95 2.63
C LEU A 64 5.25 5.49 2.19
N ILE A 65 6.15 4.60 1.82
CA ILE A 65 7.50 4.93 1.35
C ILE A 65 7.79 4.19 0.04
N ASP A 66 8.89 4.57 -0.61
CA ASP A 66 9.39 3.94 -1.83
C ASP A 66 8.44 4.04 -3.04
N PHE A 67 8.47 5.19 -3.68
CA PHE A 67 7.70 5.49 -4.89
C PHE A 67 8.43 5.12 -6.19
N SER A 68 9.45 4.26 -6.13
CA SER A 68 10.24 3.88 -7.31
C SER A 68 9.41 3.16 -8.39
N ASN A 69 8.34 2.48 -7.99
CA ASN A 69 7.40 1.81 -8.87
C ASN A 69 6.12 2.60 -9.12
N ALA A 70 6.05 3.85 -8.68
CA ALA A 70 4.86 4.66 -8.85
C ALA A 70 4.52 4.87 -10.33
N VAL A 71 3.23 4.82 -10.62
CA VAL A 71 2.69 5.01 -11.96
C VAL A 71 1.86 6.29 -11.98
N LEU A 72 2.22 7.21 -12.87
CA LEU A 72 1.52 8.48 -13.06
C LEU A 72 0.70 8.44 -14.34
N TRP A 73 -0.51 8.96 -14.28
CA TRP A 73 -1.31 9.16 -15.49
C TRP A 73 -1.17 10.60 -16.01
N PRO A 74 -1.04 10.80 -17.33
CA PRO A 74 -0.91 9.79 -18.38
C PRO A 74 0.46 9.12 -18.39
N VAL A 75 0.45 7.78 -18.41
CA VAL A 75 1.67 6.98 -18.50
C VAL A 75 2.21 7.08 -19.91
N SER A 76 3.08 8.02 -20.19
CA SER A 76 3.74 8.17 -21.50
C SER A 76 2.80 8.06 -22.73
N THR A 77 2.99 8.92 -23.71
CA THR A 77 2.21 8.96 -24.98
C THR A 77 2.29 7.68 -25.82
N THR A 78 3.13 6.72 -25.44
CA THR A 78 3.34 5.46 -26.17
C THR A 78 2.47 4.29 -25.65
N THR A 79 1.83 4.42 -24.51
CA THR A 79 0.96 3.37 -24.00
C THR A 79 -0.46 3.52 -24.53
N ARG A 80 -0.98 2.47 -25.18
CA ARG A 80 -2.37 2.37 -25.62
C ARG A 80 -3.36 2.12 -24.46
N LYS A 81 -2.95 2.28 -23.22
CA LYS A 81 -3.81 2.10 -22.05
C LYS A 81 -4.83 3.22 -22.00
N LYS A 82 -6.08 2.86 -21.78
CA LYS A 82 -7.17 3.80 -21.60
C LYS A 82 -7.19 4.34 -20.16
N LYS A 83 -7.81 5.48 -19.94
CA LYS A 83 -7.98 6.04 -18.60
C LYS A 83 -8.78 5.11 -17.70
N GLU A 84 -9.74 4.38 -18.25
CA GLU A 84 -10.55 3.40 -17.55
C GLU A 84 -9.69 2.25 -16.98
N ASP A 85 -8.70 1.78 -17.73
CA ASP A 85 -7.77 0.74 -17.28
C ASP A 85 -6.94 1.23 -16.10
N PHE A 86 -6.54 2.50 -16.11
CA PHE A 86 -5.81 3.11 -14.99
C PHE A 86 -6.71 3.28 -13.76
N GLN A 87 -7.97 3.66 -13.93
CA GLN A 87 -8.94 3.76 -12.83
C GLN A 87 -9.19 2.38 -12.19
N GLU A 88 -9.28 1.34 -12.99
CA GLU A 88 -9.37 -0.03 -12.49
C GLU A 88 -8.12 -0.44 -11.73
N TYR A 89 -6.94 -0.08 -12.21
CA TYR A 89 -5.68 -0.30 -11.50
C TYR A 89 -5.64 0.41 -10.14
N LEU A 90 -6.09 1.66 -10.04
CA LEU A 90 -6.21 2.38 -8.77
C LEU A 90 -7.18 1.70 -7.81
N ALA A 91 -8.31 1.21 -8.30
CA ALA A 91 -9.28 0.46 -7.49
C ALA A 91 -8.67 -0.84 -6.96
N CYS A 92 -7.90 -1.56 -7.76
CA CYS A 92 -7.17 -2.75 -7.36
C CYS A 92 -6.12 -2.44 -6.28
N GLU A 93 -5.39 -1.34 -6.43
CA GLU A 93 -4.39 -0.92 -5.46
C GLU A 93 -5.02 -0.55 -4.11
N LYS A 94 -6.16 0.14 -4.13
CA LYS A 94 -6.94 0.42 -2.91
C LYS A 94 -7.30 -0.86 -2.16
N GLY A 95 -7.72 -1.84 -2.91
CA GLY A 95 -8.04 -3.13 -2.34
C GLY A 95 -6.83 -3.92 -1.87
N ALA A 96 -5.71 -3.82 -2.53
CA ALA A 96 -4.45 -4.41 -2.06
C ALA A 96 -4.04 -3.84 -0.69
N LEU A 97 -4.25 -2.55 -0.45
CA LEU A 97 -4.04 -1.94 0.86
C LEU A 97 -4.97 -2.55 1.91
N GLU A 98 -6.26 -2.68 1.63
CA GLU A 98 -7.21 -3.26 2.58
C GLU A 98 -6.85 -4.71 2.93
N LEU A 99 -6.43 -5.50 1.96
CA LEU A 99 -5.96 -6.86 2.19
C LEU A 99 -4.71 -6.89 3.08
N LEU A 100 -3.76 -6.00 2.83
CA LEU A 100 -2.55 -5.89 3.63
C LEU A 100 -2.89 -5.53 5.07
N LEU A 101 -3.74 -4.53 5.29
CA LEU A 101 -4.20 -4.13 6.62
C LEU A 101 -4.90 -5.26 7.35
N TYR A 102 -5.74 -6.02 6.65
CA TYR A 102 -6.42 -7.19 7.20
C TYR A 102 -5.44 -8.30 7.63
N ARG A 103 -4.44 -8.61 6.79
CA ARG A 103 -3.40 -9.61 7.12
C ARG A 103 -2.58 -9.20 8.33
N LEU A 104 -2.22 -7.94 8.43
CA LEU A 104 -1.49 -7.40 9.59
C LEU A 104 -2.30 -7.50 10.88
N GLN A 105 -3.61 -7.28 10.83
CA GLN A 105 -4.51 -7.47 11.97
C GLN A 105 -4.59 -8.95 12.38
N LYS A 106 -4.64 -9.87 11.43
CA LYS A 106 -4.63 -11.32 11.72
C LYS A 106 -3.35 -11.77 12.41
N LEU A 107 -2.20 -11.35 11.93
CA LEU A 107 -0.92 -11.69 12.53
C LEU A 107 -0.85 -11.27 14.00
N LYS A 108 -1.35 -10.09 14.33
CA LYS A 108 -1.41 -9.59 15.70
C LYS A 108 -2.38 -10.35 16.59
N ARG A 109 -3.49 -10.87 16.08
CA ARG A 109 -4.43 -11.73 16.84
C ARG A 109 -3.77 -13.03 17.25
N HIS A 110 -2.90 -13.61 16.44
CA HIS A 110 -2.15 -14.82 16.77
C HIS A 110 -1.08 -14.60 17.83
N GLU A 111 -0.55 -13.40 17.94
CA GLU A 111 0.43 -13.02 18.95
C GLU A 111 -0.18 -12.63 20.30
N GLY A 112 -1.49 -12.82 20.50
CA GLY A 112 -2.20 -12.54 21.75
C GLY A 112 -2.38 -11.06 22.07
N LEU A 113 -2.16 -10.18 21.11
CA LEU A 113 -2.39 -8.76 21.25
C LEU A 113 -3.88 -8.46 21.01
N LEU A 114 -4.55 -8.02 22.07
CA LEU A 114 -5.95 -7.63 22.11
C LEU A 114 -6.21 -6.44 21.17
N PHE A 115 -6.52 -6.72 19.92
CA PHE A 115 -7.35 -5.81 19.16
C PHE A 115 -8.80 -6.03 19.55
N SER A 116 -9.47 -4.96 19.99
CA SER A 116 -10.90 -4.94 20.17
C SER A 116 -11.59 -5.53 18.91
N LYS A 117 -12.59 -6.39 19.12
CA LYS A 117 -13.41 -7.04 18.11
C LYS A 117 -13.44 -6.25 16.79
N ALA A 118 -12.70 -6.72 15.79
CA ALA A 118 -13.00 -6.35 14.42
C ALA A 118 -14.47 -6.75 14.18
N ASN A 119 -15.26 -5.81 13.69
CA ASN A 119 -16.64 -6.10 13.35
C ASN A 119 -16.66 -7.29 12.38
N SER A 120 -17.61 -8.20 12.57
CA SER A 120 -17.84 -9.35 11.70
C SER A 120 -17.93 -8.96 10.21
N ASP A 121 -18.31 -7.71 9.94
CA ASP A 121 -18.43 -7.13 8.62
C ASP A 121 -17.07 -6.85 7.96
N GLU A 122 -16.05 -6.42 8.71
CA GLU A 122 -14.68 -6.23 8.18
C GLU A 122 -14.03 -7.58 7.86
N GLU A 123 -14.33 -8.62 8.62
CA GLU A 123 -13.83 -9.97 8.34
C GLU A 123 -14.47 -10.58 7.09
N ALA A 124 -15.76 -10.35 6.89
CA ALA A 124 -16.51 -10.76 5.70
C ALA A 124 -16.02 -9.97 4.47
N TYR A 125 -15.76 -8.67 4.61
CA TYR A 125 -15.27 -7.82 3.53
C TYR A 125 -13.85 -8.21 3.12
N GLY A 126 -12.98 -8.47 4.09
CA GLY A 126 -11.62 -8.96 3.83
C GLY A 126 -11.61 -10.30 3.09
N LYS A 127 -12.52 -11.21 3.43
CA LYS A 127 -12.65 -12.50 2.76
C LYS A 127 -13.16 -12.36 1.33
N LEU A 128 -14.20 -11.57 1.11
CA LEU A 128 -14.72 -11.28 -0.23
C LEU A 128 -13.64 -10.64 -1.11
N PHE A 129 -12.79 -9.83 -0.52
CA PHE A 129 -11.73 -9.14 -1.23
C PHE A 129 -10.58 -10.09 -1.60
N ILE A 130 -10.19 -10.99 -0.70
CA ILE A 130 -9.23 -12.06 -0.98
C ILE A 130 -9.76 -12.94 -2.11
N ASP A 131 -11.00 -13.39 -2.02
CA ASP A 131 -11.64 -14.22 -3.05
C ASP A 131 -11.69 -13.49 -4.41
N TRP A 132 -11.89 -12.17 -4.40
CA TRP A 132 -11.89 -11.37 -5.61
C TRP A 132 -10.50 -11.21 -6.21
N ILE A 133 -9.47 -10.96 -5.39
CA ILE A 133 -8.07 -10.89 -5.84
C ILE A 133 -7.61 -12.23 -6.39
N ASP A 134 -7.82 -13.32 -5.66
CA ASP A 134 -7.43 -14.67 -6.09
C ASP A 134 -8.11 -15.06 -7.42
N LYS A 135 -9.33 -14.57 -7.64
CA LYS A 135 -10.10 -14.86 -8.86
C LYS A 135 -9.72 -13.98 -10.06
N ASN A 136 -9.27 -12.74 -9.83
CA ASN A 136 -8.99 -11.77 -10.90
C ASN A 136 -7.50 -11.51 -11.13
N PHE A 137 -6.67 -11.88 -10.18
CA PHE A 137 -5.22 -11.81 -10.27
C PHE A 137 -4.63 -13.20 -10.05
N GLU A 138 -4.50 -13.97 -11.13
CA GLU A 138 -3.55 -15.08 -11.12
C GLU A 138 -2.19 -14.49 -10.79
N VAL A 139 -1.66 -14.86 -9.63
CA VAL A 139 -0.25 -14.63 -9.32
C VAL A 139 0.51 -15.38 -10.39
N ARG A 140 0.93 -14.68 -11.42
CA ARG A 140 1.95 -15.22 -12.30
C ARG A 140 3.20 -15.31 -11.46
N ASP A 141 3.55 -16.52 -11.08
CA ASP A 141 4.89 -16.80 -10.58
C ASP A 141 5.84 -16.22 -11.61
N VAL A 142 6.48 -15.12 -11.23
CA VAL A 142 7.58 -14.57 -12.02
C VAL A 142 8.75 -15.48 -11.74
N GLU A 143 8.95 -16.44 -12.62
CA GLU A 143 10.21 -17.16 -12.68
C GLU A 143 11.38 -16.18 -12.86
#